data_8f3c2e91658b58f482ea9f7591d7cbc3
#
_entry.id   8f3c2e91658b58f482ea9f7591d7cbc3
#
_cell.length_a   1.000
_cell.length_b   1.000
_cell.length_c   1.000
_cell.angle_alpha   90.00
_cell.angle_beta   90.00
_cell.angle_gamma   90.00
#
_symmetry.space_group_name_H-M   'P 1'
#
loop_
_entity.id
_entity.type
_entity.pdbx_description
1 polymer ?
#
loop_
_entity_poly.entity_id
_entity_poly.type
_entity_poly.pdbx_seq_one_letter_code
_entity_poly.pdbx_strand_id
1 'polypeptide(L)'
;MKILVTGCAGFIGFHLIKRLLDCNETIIGIDNLNNYYDINLKKARLDQLKLDQNFSFHQIDIADRLAMKKLFNSNQFDVVINLAAEAGVRYSVENPNAFIDANVVGFMNVLEGSRYEKVKHLIFASSSAVYGANTKDSATEYD
;
A
#
# COMPACT_ATOMS: atom_id res chain seq x y z
N MET A 1 -2.39 -4.54 17.45
CA MET A 1 -3.40 -3.98 16.50
C MET A 1 -3.49 -4.87 15.28
N LYS A 2 -4.59 -4.80 14.52
CA LYS A 2 -4.71 -5.44 13.20
C LYS A 2 -4.51 -4.39 12.12
N ILE A 3 -3.47 -4.54 11.32
CA ILE A 3 -3.00 -3.53 10.38
C ILE A 3 -3.06 -4.08 8.95
N LEU A 4 -3.69 -3.34 8.03
CA LEU A 4 -3.60 -3.60 6.59
C LEU A 4 -2.43 -2.80 6.01
N VAL A 5 -1.54 -3.48 5.26
CA VAL A 5 -0.48 -2.82 4.50
C VAL A 5 -0.64 -3.16 3.02
N THR A 6 -0.93 -2.18 2.18
CA THR A 6 -0.94 -2.36 0.72
C THR A 6 0.45 -2.15 0.14
N GLY A 7 0.79 -2.81 -0.96
CA GLY A 7 2.16 -2.76 -1.51
C GLY A 7 3.17 -3.48 -0.62
N CYS A 8 2.73 -4.52 0.07
CA CYS A 8 3.51 -5.23 1.09
C CYS A 8 4.78 -5.93 0.55
N ALA A 9 4.81 -6.31 -0.72
CA ALA A 9 5.96 -6.92 -1.38
C ALA A 9 6.95 -5.88 -1.95
N GLY A 10 6.59 -4.58 -1.89
CA GLY A 10 7.45 -3.48 -2.27
C GLY A 10 8.60 -3.27 -1.27
N PHE A 11 9.54 -2.36 -1.63
CA PHE A 11 10.69 -2.09 -0.77
C PHE A 11 10.27 -1.51 0.60
N ILE A 12 9.49 -0.44 0.58
CA ILE A 12 9.05 0.23 1.82
C ILE A 12 8.12 -0.69 2.62
N GLY A 13 7.13 -1.32 1.96
CA GLY A 13 6.16 -2.20 2.59
C GLY A 13 6.82 -3.36 3.33
N PHE A 14 7.79 -4.02 2.71
CA PHE A 14 8.54 -5.11 3.32
C PHE A 14 9.25 -4.69 4.62
N HIS A 15 10.02 -3.60 4.59
CA HIS A 15 10.77 -3.14 5.75
C HIS A 15 9.86 -2.63 6.87
N LEU A 16 8.78 -1.95 6.51
CA LEU A 16 7.77 -1.51 7.47
C LEU A 16 7.11 -2.70 8.18
N ILE A 17 6.68 -3.70 7.41
CA ILE A 17 6.03 -4.89 7.98
C ILE A 17 6.98 -5.62 8.92
N LYS A 18 8.24 -5.82 8.56
CA LYS A 18 9.23 -6.41 9.49
C LYS A 18 9.26 -5.68 10.83
N ARG A 19 9.31 -4.35 10.78
CA ARG A 19 9.33 -3.54 12.00
C ARG A 19 8.04 -3.64 12.82
N LEU A 20 6.89 -3.73 12.16
CA LEU A 20 5.61 -3.90 12.83
C LEU A 20 5.47 -5.29 13.48
N LEU A 21 5.96 -6.33 12.81
CA LEU A 21 6.02 -7.69 13.35
C LEU A 21 6.93 -7.78 14.59
N ASP A 22 8.09 -7.10 14.59
CA ASP A 22 8.95 -6.97 15.77
C ASP A 22 8.22 -6.31 16.97
N CYS A 23 7.17 -5.53 16.70
CA CYS A 23 6.28 -4.96 17.72
C CYS A 23 5.09 -5.86 18.08
N ASN A 24 5.06 -7.11 17.61
CA ASN A 24 3.99 -8.08 17.80
C ASN A 24 2.62 -7.61 17.26
N GLU A 25 2.59 -6.83 16.18
CA GLU A 25 1.37 -6.43 15.50
C GLU A 25 0.87 -7.54 14.56
N THR A 26 -0.43 -7.64 14.34
CA THR A 26 -1.02 -8.57 13.37
C THR A 26 -1.18 -7.87 12.03
N ILE A 27 -0.53 -8.40 10.99
CA ILE A 27 -0.45 -7.75 9.68
C ILE A 27 -1.16 -8.55 8.60
N ILE A 28 -2.04 -7.89 7.87
CA ILE A 28 -2.51 -8.36 6.58
C ILE A 28 -1.82 -7.54 5.50
N GLY A 29 -1.01 -8.20 4.67
CA GLY A 29 -0.34 -7.59 3.54
C GLY A 29 -1.05 -7.91 2.23
N ILE A 30 -1.23 -6.92 1.36
CA ILE A 30 -1.70 -7.13 -0.01
C ILE A 30 -0.73 -6.53 -1.03
N ASP A 31 -0.59 -7.20 -2.17
CA ASP A 31 0.18 -6.76 -3.34
C ASP A 31 -0.37 -7.47 -4.57
N ASN A 32 -0.39 -6.84 -5.74
CA ASN A 32 -0.84 -7.50 -6.96
C ASN A 32 0.26 -8.32 -7.64
N LEU A 33 1.50 -8.18 -7.18
CA LEU A 33 2.69 -8.80 -7.74
C LEU A 33 2.90 -8.48 -9.22
N ASN A 34 2.59 -7.23 -9.63
CA ASN A 34 2.85 -6.79 -10.99
C ASN A 34 4.35 -6.92 -11.34
N ASN A 35 4.65 -6.92 -12.63
CA ASN A 35 6.00 -7.10 -13.16
C ASN A 35 6.71 -5.76 -13.45
N TYR A 36 6.33 -4.69 -12.80
CA TYR A 36 6.99 -3.39 -12.95
C TYR A 36 8.50 -3.47 -12.69
N TYR A 37 8.90 -4.31 -11.73
CA TYR A 37 10.27 -4.76 -11.54
C TYR A 37 10.31 -6.26 -11.22
N ASP A 38 11.48 -6.84 -11.00
CA ASP A 38 11.66 -8.27 -10.82
C ASP A 38 10.72 -8.87 -9.75
N ILE A 39 9.78 -9.67 -10.22
CA ILE A 39 8.78 -10.33 -9.38
C ILE A 39 9.41 -11.35 -8.39
N ASN A 40 10.59 -11.90 -8.71
CA ASN A 40 11.28 -12.82 -7.81
C ASN A 40 11.77 -12.10 -6.56
N LEU A 41 12.13 -10.81 -6.69
CA LEU A 41 12.47 -9.99 -5.54
C LEU A 41 11.26 -9.77 -4.62
N LYS A 42 10.06 -9.54 -5.20
CA LYS A 42 8.79 -9.46 -4.44
C LYS A 42 8.50 -10.77 -3.71
N LYS A 43 8.64 -11.90 -4.40
CA LYS A 43 8.42 -13.23 -3.82
C LYS A 43 9.40 -13.52 -2.68
N ALA A 44 10.70 -13.25 -2.86
CA ALA A 44 11.71 -13.45 -1.82
C ALA A 44 11.43 -12.63 -0.54
N ARG A 45 10.89 -11.42 -0.68
CA ARG A 45 10.44 -10.61 0.46
C ARG A 45 9.25 -11.25 1.18
N LEU A 46 8.25 -11.69 0.42
CA LEU A 46 7.08 -12.35 0.99
C LEU A 46 7.44 -13.66 1.69
N ASP A 47 8.37 -14.45 1.16
CA ASP A 47 8.81 -15.69 1.78
C ASP A 47 9.43 -15.45 3.16
N GLN A 48 10.16 -14.34 3.34
CA GLN A 48 10.66 -13.95 4.66
C GLN A 48 9.53 -13.51 5.60
N LEU A 49 8.56 -12.72 5.11
CA LEU A 49 7.45 -12.25 5.96
C LEU A 49 6.54 -13.38 6.40
N LYS A 50 6.29 -14.37 5.53
CA LYS A 50 5.44 -15.55 5.82
C LYS A 50 6.00 -16.48 6.90
N LEU A 51 7.25 -16.30 7.32
CA LEU A 51 7.80 -17.04 8.46
C LEU A 51 7.20 -16.60 9.80
N ASP A 52 6.63 -15.41 9.86
CA ASP A 52 6.00 -14.89 11.06
C ASP A 52 4.50 -15.24 11.06
N GLN A 53 4.05 -15.85 12.17
CA GLN A 53 2.64 -16.27 12.34
C GLN A 53 1.65 -15.10 12.39
N ASN A 54 2.12 -13.90 12.69
CA ASN A 54 1.31 -12.67 12.74
C ASN A 54 1.17 -12.01 11.37
N PHE A 55 1.75 -12.59 10.32
CA PHE A 55 1.64 -12.07 8.95
C PHE A 55 0.77 -12.98 8.08
N SER A 56 -0.15 -12.38 7.34
CA SER A 56 -0.87 -13.04 6.26
C SER A 56 -0.83 -12.23 4.96
N PHE A 57 -0.69 -12.92 3.85
CA PHE A 57 -0.60 -12.33 2.51
C PHE A 57 -1.82 -12.68 1.66
N HIS A 58 -2.37 -11.69 0.97
CA HIS A 58 -3.36 -11.90 -0.08
C HIS A 58 -2.91 -11.19 -1.36
N GLN A 59 -2.90 -11.93 -2.47
CA GLN A 59 -2.62 -11.33 -3.77
C GLN A 59 -3.89 -10.62 -4.26
N ILE A 60 -3.92 -9.30 -4.07
CA ILE A 60 -5.06 -8.44 -4.42
C ILE A 60 -4.52 -7.18 -5.08
N ASP A 61 -5.14 -6.80 -6.20
CA ASP A 61 -4.95 -5.49 -6.79
C ASP A 61 -5.90 -4.49 -6.10
N ILE A 62 -5.35 -3.36 -5.63
CA ILE A 62 -6.16 -2.32 -4.98
C ILE A 62 -7.21 -1.71 -5.92
N ALA A 63 -7.01 -1.79 -7.25
CA ALA A 63 -7.98 -1.35 -8.25
C ALA A 63 -9.19 -2.30 -8.37
N ASP A 64 -9.09 -3.55 -7.90
CA ASP A 64 -10.20 -4.49 -7.87
C ASP A 64 -11.19 -4.16 -6.73
N ARG A 65 -12.27 -3.45 -7.08
CA ARG A 65 -13.31 -3.02 -6.13
C ARG A 65 -13.94 -4.17 -5.35
N LEU A 66 -14.18 -5.29 -6.02
CA LEU A 66 -14.87 -6.42 -5.40
C LEU A 66 -13.95 -7.13 -4.40
N ALA A 67 -12.70 -7.36 -4.78
CA ALA A 67 -11.70 -7.95 -3.90
C ALA A 67 -11.43 -7.04 -2.68
N MET A 68 -11.26 -5.73 -2.90
CA MET A 68 -11.06 -4.76 -1.82
C MET A 68 -12.26 -4.69 -0.88
N LYS A 69 -13.49 -4.61 -1.41
CA LYS A 69 -14.71 -4.64 -0.59
C LYS A 69 -14.79 -5.93 0.25
N LYS A 70 -14.49 -7.08 -0.35
CA LYS A 70 -14.47 -8.36 0.36
C LYS A 70 -13.40 -8.38 1.45
N LEU A 71 -12.21 -7.88 1.18
CA LEU A 71 -11.12 -7.79 2.14
C LEU A 71 -11.52 -6.98 3.37
N PHE A 72 -12.07 -5.79 3.17
CA PHE A 72 -12.51 -4.92 4.26
C PHE A 72 -13.67 -5.54 5.04
N ASN A 73 -14.72 -6.03 4.37
CA ASN A 73 -15.89 -6.63 5.04
C ASN A 73 -15.54 -7.88 5.88
N SER A 74 -14.46 -8.59 5.52
CA SER A 74 -14.03 -9.81 6.23
C SER A 74 -13.04 -9.52 7.36
N ASN A 75 -12.64 -8.26 7.54
CA ASN A 75 -11.60 -7.90 8.49
C ASN A 75 -11.91 -6.55 9.15
N GLN A 76 -11.73 -6.50 10.47
CA GLN A 76 -11.75 -5.23 11.20
C GLN A 76 -10.30 -4.75 11.35
N PHE A 77 -9.93 -3.70 10.63
CA PHE A 77 -8.61 -3.10 10.72
C PHE A 77 -8.61 -1.93 11.70
N ASP A 78 -7.61 -1.89 12.58
CA ASP A 78 -7.36 -0.71 13.41
C ASP A 78 -6.68 0.41 12.62
N VAL A 79 -5.71 0.01 11.76
CA VAL A 79 -4.90 0.92 10.95
C VAL A 79 -4.80 0.37 9.52
N VAL A 80 -4.84 1.27 8.56
CA VAL A 80 -4.55 0.97 7.15
C VAL A 80 -3.35 1.81 6.70
N ILE A 81 -2.36 1.17 6.08
CA ILE A 81 -1.17 1.83 5.54
C ILE A 81 -1.13 1.58 4.04
N ASN A 82 -1.42 2.60 3.25
CA ASN A 82 -1.44 2.50 1.80
C ASN A 82 -0.09 2.91 1.20
N LEU A 83 0.64 1.90 0.73
CA LEU A 83 1.91 2.06 0.02
C LEU A 83 1.85 1.55 -1.41
N ALA A 84 0.75 0.88 -1.79
CA ALA A 84 0.55 0.44 -3.16
C ALA A 84 0.29 1.65 -4.06
N ALA A 85 1.12 1.80 -5.06
CA ALA A 85 1.00 2.84 -6.08
C ALA A 85 1.85 2.46 -7.30
N GLU A 86 1.48 2.98 -8.46
CA GLU A 86 2.39 3.06 -9.60
C GLU A 86 3.23 4.33 -9.48
N ALA A 87 4.55 4.18 -9.67
CA ALA A 87 5.52 5.26 -9.55
C ALA A 87 6.39 5.37 -10.82
N GLY A 88 7.07 6.51 -10.98
CA GLY A 88 7.98 6.74 -12.11
C GLY A 88 7.34 7.56 -13.23
N VAL A 89 7.82 8.80 -13.40
CA VAL A 89 7.30 9.77 -14.39
C VAL A 89 7.35 9.19 -15.81
N ARG A 90 8.44 8.52 -16.19
CA ARG A 90 8.57 7.95 -17.53
C ARG A 90 7.50 6.88 -17.80
N TYR A 91 7.30 5.98 -16.84
CA TYR A 91 6.31 4.91 -16.97
C TYR A 91 4.88 5.47 -17.02
N SER A 92 4.60 6.61 -16.35
CA SER A 92 3.28 7.24 -16.40
C SER A 92 2.90 7.77 -17.79
N VAL A 93 3.90 8.14 -18.59
CA VAL A 93 3.69 8.56 -19.99
C VAL A 93 3.44 7.35 -20.90
N GLU A 94 4.14 6.26 -20.66
CA GLU A 94 4.02 5.02 -21.44
C GLU A 94 2.74 4.25 -21.10
N ASN A 95 2.33 4.25 -19.83
CA ASN A 95 1.17 3.51 -19.31
C ASN A 95 0.28 4.35 -18.36
N PRO A 96 -0.37 5.40 -18.87
CA PRO A 96 -1.17 6.31 -18.03
C PRO A 96 -2.35 5.61 -17.33
N ASN A 97 -2.96 4.61 -17.97
CA ASN A 97 -4.08 3.88 -17.37
C ASN A 97 -3.67 3.13 -16.10
N ALA A 98 -2.49 2.50 -16.08
CA ALA A 98 -1.99 1.83 -14.88
C ALA A 98 -1.87 2.79 -13.68
N PHE A 99 -1.48 4.05 -13.95
CA PHE A 99 -1.42 5.09 -12.91
C PHE A 99 -2.81 5.49 -12.41
N ILE A 100 -3.78 5.67 -13.31
CA ILE A 100 -5.17 5.99 -12.91
C ILE A 100 -5.75 4.83 -12.11
N ASP A 101 -5.58 3.60 -12.60
CA ASP A 101 -6.13 2.42 -11.94
C ASP A 101 -5.55 2.24 -10.53
N ALA A 102 -4.24 2.31 -10.36
CA ALA A 102 -3.62 2.15 -9.04
C ALA A 102 -3.81 3.38 -8.15
N ASN A 103 -3.44 4.58 -8.65
CA ASN A 103 -3.29 5.75 -7.79
C ASN A 103 -4.59 6.53 -7.57
N VAL A 104 -5.60 6.36 -8.43
CA VAL A 104 -6.91 7.01 -8.29
C VAL A 104 -7.96 5.98 -7.91
N VAL A 105 -8.22 4.98 -8.77
CA VAL A 105 -9.26 3.98 -8.50
C VAL A 105 -8.89 3.11 -7.28
N GLY A 106 -7.65 2.63 -7.23
CA GLY A 106 -7.15 1.82 -6.13
C GLY A 106 -7.16 2.56 -4.80
N PHE A 107 -6.64 3.79 -4.79
CA PHE A 107 -6.66 4.61 -3.58
C PHE A 107 -8.10 4.94 -3.13
N MET A 108 -9.02 5.19 -4.06
CA MET A 108 -10.44 5.39 -3.73
C MET A 108 -11.05 4.15 -3.07
N ASN A 109 -10.70 2.93 -3.52
CA ASN A 109 -11.16 1.70 -2.87
C ASN A 109 -10.63 1.56 -1.44
N VAL A 110 -9.39 1.99 -1.18
CA VAL A 110 -8.82 2.02 0.18
C VAL A 110 -9.53 3.03 1.06
N LEU A 111 -9.81 4.23 0.55
CA LEU A 111 -10.56 5.28 1.26
C LEU A 111 -11.96 4.81 1.64
N GLU A 112 -12.71 4.27 0.68
CA GLU A 112 -14.08 3.80 0.89
C GLU A 112 -14.14 2.61 1.85
N GLY A 113 -13.22 1.63 1.71
CA GLY A 113 -13.12 0.52 2.65
C GLY A 113 -12.83 1.00 4.06
N SER A 114 -11.88 1.92 4.22
CA SER A 114 -11.53 2.50 5.52
C SER A 114 -12.70 3.29 6.14
N ARG A 115 -13.42 4.04 5.33
CA ARG A 115 -14.61 4.80 5.76
C ARG A 115 -15.75 3.89 6.22
N TYR A 116 -16.07 2.87 5.44
CA TYR A 116 -17.17 1.95 5.74
C TYR A 116 -16.91 1.15 7.02
N GLU A 117 -15.70 0.61 7.16
CA GLU A 117 -15.32 -0.20 8.32
C GLU A 117 -14.83 0.64 9.51
N LYS A 118 -14.92 1.97 9.41
CA LYS A 118 -14.56 2.92 10.48
C LYS A 118 -13.14 2.70 11.01
N VAL A 119 -12.20 2.50 10.09
CA VAL A 119 -10.78 2.39 10.41
C VAL A 119 -10.33 3.62 11.19
N LYS A 120 -9.64 3.41 12.31
CA LYS A 120 -9.26 4.49 13.22
C LYS A 120 -8.19 5.41 12.64
N HIS A 121 -7.28 4.85 11.82
CA HIS A 121 -6.17 5.60 11.27
C HIS A 121 -5.82 5.09 9.87
N LEU A 122 -5.87 5.97 8.88
CA LEU A 122 -5.36 5.73 7.53
C LEU A 122 -4.09 6.54 7.31
N ILE A 123 -3.01 5.85 6.97
CA ILE A 123 -1.73 6.44 6.57
C ILE A 123 -1.52 6.14 5.09
N PHE A 124 -1.07 7.11 4.31
CA PHE A 124 -0.73 6.87 2.91
C PHE A 124 0.54 7.62 2.50
N ALA A 125 1.30 6.99 1.61
CA ALA A 125 2.45 7.65 1.00
C ALA A 125 1.96 8.69 -0.01
N SER A 126 2.37 9.93 0.19
CA SER A 126 2.16 11.02 -0.75
C SER A 126 3.41 11.23 -1.63
N SER A 127 3.50 12.33 -2.30
CA SER A 127 4.59 12.67 -3.22
C SER A 127 5.11 14.07 -2.94
N SER A 128 6.41 14.29 -3.15
CA SER A 128 6.99 15.64 -3.15
C SER A 128 6.36 16.58 -4.19
N ALA A 129 5.69 16.03 -5.21
CA ALA A 129 4.97 16.82 -6.21
C ALA A 129 3.82 17.65 -5.61
N VAL A 130 3.31 17.32 -4.42
CA VAL A 130 2.27 18.11 -3.74
C VAL A 130 2.76 19.50 -3.33
N TYR A 131 4.07 19.68 -3.19
CA TYR A 131 4.67 20.99 -2.88
C TYR A 131 4.80 21.91 -4.09
N GLY A 132 4.48 21.44 -5.30
CA GLY A 132 4.49 22.22 -6.52
C GLY A 132 5.88 22.79 -6.87
N ALA A 133 5.91 24.04 -7.31
CA ALA A 133 7.13 24.78 -7.67
C ALA A 133 7.76 25.49 -6.47
N ASN A 134 7.70 24.91 -5.29
CA ASN A 134 8.34 25.48 -4.10
C ASN A 134 9.86 25.55 -4.29
N THR A 135 10.43 26.74 -4.10
CA THR A 135 11.87 27.01 -4.26
C THR A 135 12.65 26.98 -2.95
N LYS A 136 11.99 26.63 -1.83
CA LYS A 136 12.67 26.47 -0.54
C LYS A 136 13.57 25.22 -0.56
N ASP A 137 14.67 25.28 0.18
CA ASP A 137 15.61 24.16 0.31
C ASP A 137 14.97 22.93 0.99
N SER A 138 13.95 23.15 1.81
CA SER A 138 13.15 22.10 2.47
C SER A 138 11.68 22.45 2.47
N ALA A 139 10.85 21.43 2.26
CA ALA A 139 9.39 21.55 2.37
C ALA A 139 8.92 21.15 3.76
N THR A 140 7.84 21.74 4.22
CA THR A 140 7.19 21.46 5.49
C THR A 140 5.70 21.19 5.27
N GLU A 141 5.00 20.69 6.28
CA GLU A 141 3.54 20.47 6.23
C GLU A 141 2.71 21.76 6.10
N TYR A 142 3.34 22.93 6.15
CA TYR A 142 2.71 24.24 5.98
C TYR A 142 2.93 24.87 4.59
N ASP A 143 3.64 24.18 3.68
CA ASP A 143 3.96 24.66 2.33
C ASP A 143 2.90 24.32 1.27
#